data_4e1abb8b560c28b44202633f93ffe552
#
_entry.id   4e1abb8b560c28b44202633f93ffe552
#
_cell.length_a   1.000
_cell.length_b   1.000
_cell.length_c   1.000
_cell.angle_alpha   90.00
_cell.angle_beta   90.00
_cell.angle_gamma   90.00
#
_symmetry.space_group_name_H-M   'P 1'
#
loop_
_entity.id
_entity.type
_entity.pdbx_description
1 polymer ?
#
loop_
_entity_poly.entity_id
_entity_poly.type
_entity_poly.pdbx_seq_one_letter_code
_entity_poly.pdbx_strand_id
1 'polypeptide(L)'
;LVKEVATKTNDVAGDGTTTATVLAQAMVNAGMKNLAAGANPIVLRKGMKKATDKAVEAIASMSKPVEGKEQIAKVAAVSSGDEEVGKLVADAMEKVSKDGVITIEESKTMKTELDLVEGMQFDRGYISAYMATDMDKMEANLDNPYILITDKKISNIQELLPLLEQ
;
A
#
# COMPACT_ATOMS: atom_id res chain seq x y z
N LEU A 1 -12.29 19.11 3.55
CA LEU A 1 -11.95 18.73 4.94
C LEU A 1 -12.36 17.30 5.26
N VAL A 2 -13.63 16.91 5.07
CA VAL A 2 -14.07 15.51 5.38
C VAL A 2 -13.39 14.49 4.46
N LYS A 3 -13.26 14.79 3.17
CA LYS A 3 -12.50 13.95 2.23
C LYS A 3 -11.04 13.77 2.67
N GLU A 4 -10.43 14.81 3.23
CA GLU A 4 -9.05 14.76 3.70
C GLU A 4 -8.86 13.75 4.84
N VAL A 5 -9.85 13.63 5.74
CA VAL A 5 -9.82 12.63 6.82
C VAL A 5 -9.82 11.21 6.24
N ALA A 6 -10.71 10.94 5.27
CA ALA A 6 -10.78 9.64 4.61
C ALA A 6 -9.50 9.33 3.83
N THR A 7 -8.97 10.28 3.07
CA THR A 7 -7.75 10.11 2.28
C THR A 7 -6.55 9.79 3.18
N LYS A 8 -6.32 10.58 4.23
CA LYS A 8 -5.21 10.32 5.17
C LYS A 8 -5.32 8.97 5.87
N THR A 9 -6.54 8.54 6.20
CA THR A 9 -6.76 7.22 6.81
C THR A 9 -6.43 6.11 5.82
N ASN A 10 -6.84 6.26 4.56
CA ASN A 10 -6.53 5.31 3.50
C ASN A 10 -5.02 5.21 3.22
N ASP A 11 -4.33 6.35 3.17
CA ASP A 11 -2.89 6.40 2.89
C ASP A 11 -2.05 5.71 3.97
N VAL A 12 -2.52 5.71 5.22
CA VAL A 12 -1.79 5.12 6.36
C VAL A 12 -2.19 3.67 6.63
N ALA A 13 -3.48 3.36 6.54
CA ALA A 13 -4.03 2.07 6.99
C ALA A 13 -4.67 1.23 5.86
N GLY A 14 -4.98 1.82 4.71
CA GLY A 14 -5.68 1.15 3.61
C GLY A 14 -7.15 0.79 3.93
N ASP A 15 -7.61 1.06 5.14
CA ASP A 15 -8.95 0.71 5.62
C ASP A 15 -9.43 1.72 6.67
N GLY A 16 -10.69 1.59 7.11
CA GLY A 16 -11.26 2.39 8.18
C GLY A 16 -11.69 3.81 7.78
N THR A 17 -11.78 4.12 6.50
CA THR A 17 -12.15 5.45 5.98
C THR A 17 -13.55 5.89 6.43
N THR A 18 -14.51 4.97 6.43
CA THR A 18 -15.88 5.22 6.88
C THR A 18 -15.90 5.50 8.39
N THR A 19 -15.22 4.69 9.19
CA THR A 19 -15.11 4.88 10.64
C THR A 19 -14.49 6.23 10.98
N ALA A 20 -13.40 6.60 10.34
CA ALA A 20 -12.74 7.89 10.51
C ALA A 20 -13.67 9.06 10.17
N THR A 21 -14.46 8.93 9.10
CA THR A 21 -15.41 9.96 8.67
C THR A 21 -16.55 10.12 9.68
N VAL A 22 -17.11 9.02 10.20
CA VAL A 22 -18.16 9.05 11.24
C VAL A 22 -17.64 9.66 12.54
N LEU A 23 -16.40 9.31 12.94
CA LEU A 23 -15.77 9.91 14.13
C LEU A 23 -15.54 11.42 13.93
N ALA A 24 -15.07 11.83 12.78
CA ALA A 24 -14.90 13.25 12.46
C ALA A 24 -16.24 14.02 12.56
N GLN A 25 -17.31 13.45 11.99
CA GLN A 25 -18.65 14.05 12.11
C GLN A 25 -19.11 14.17 13.55
N ALA A 26 -18.94 13.12 14.35
CA ALA A 26 -19.33 13.12 15.77
C ALA A 26 -18.54 14.17 16.55
N MET A 27 -17.23 14.28 16.32
CA MET A 27 -16.38 15.28 16.97
C MET A 27 -16.77 16.71 16.58
N VAL A 28 -17.06 16.96 15.30
CA VAL A 28 -17.51 18.28 14.83
C VAL A 28 -18.85 18.64 15.47
N ASN A 29 -19.82 17.73 15.45
CA ASN A 29 -21.14 17.97 16.05
C ASN A 29 -21.06 18.27 17.54
N ALA A 30 -20.24 17.52 18.29
CA ALA A 30 -20.02 17.77 19.72
C ALA A 30 -19.28 19.11 19.95
N GLY A 31 -18.27 19.40 19.14
CA GLY A 31 -17.54 20.65 19.19
C GLY A 31 -18.40 21.87 18.93
N MET A 32 -19.26 21.81 17.91
CA MET A 32 -20.19 22.91 17.58
C MET A 32 -21.18 23.20 18.71
N LYS A 33 -21.69 22.19 19.40
CA LYS A 33 -22.56 22.37 20.57
C LYS A 33 -21.84 23.13 21.68
N ASN A 34 -20.60 22.79 21.95
CA ASN A 34 -19.78 23.47 22.97
C ASN A 34 -19.45 24.91 22.58
N LEU A 35 -19.16 25.17 21.31
CA LEU A 35 -18.93 26.51 20.78
C LEU A 35 -20.18 27.39 20.91
N ALA A 36 -21.35 26.84 20.54
CA ALA A 36 -22.63 27.53 20.67
C ALA A 36 -22.96 27.86 22.15
N ALA A 37 -22.50 27.03 23.08
CA ALA A 37 -22.61 27.30 24.53
C ALA A 37 -21.58 28.31 25.07
N GLY A 38 -20.74 28.91 24.21
CA GLY A 38 -19.77 29.94 24.58
C GLY A 38 -18.38 29.40 24.99
N ALA A 39 -18.07 28.15 24.70
CA ALA A 39 -16.73 27.60 24.96
C ALA A 39 -15.66 28.28 24.09
N ASN A 40 -14.49 28.53 24.67
CA ASN A 40 -13.37 29.11 23.95
C ASN A 40 -12.80 28.05 22.95
N PRO A 41 -12.74 28.35 21.64
CA PRO A 41 -12.31 27.39 20.63
C PRO A 41 -10.86 26.94 20.79
N ILE A 42 -9.97 27.78 21.29
CA ILE A 42 -8.56 27.44 21.53
C ILE A 42 -8.44 26.43 22.66
N VAL A 43 -9.21 26.62 23.73
CA VAL A 43 -9.23 25.69 24.87
C VAL A 43 -9.85 24.35 24.45
N LEU A 44 -10.96 24.41 23.70
CA LEU A 44 -11.62 23.23 23.18
C LEU A 44 -10.66 22.41 22.33
N ARG A 45 -9.95 23.04 21.41
CA ARG A 45 -8.94 22.37 20.55
C ARG A 45 -7.83 21.68 21.38
N LYS A 46 -7.33 22.34 22.42
CA LYS A 46 -6.33 21.74 23.31
C LYS A 46 -6.87 20.53 24.07
N GLY A 47 -8.13 20.60 24.49
CA GLY A 47 -8.83 19.51 25.17
C GLY A 47 -9.02 18.30 24.22
N MET A 48 -9.49 18.56 23.01
CA MET A 48 -9.67 17.52 21.97
C MET A 48 -8.35 16.81 21.66
N LYS A 49 -7.25 17.57 21.51
CA LYS A 49 -5.93 16.98 21.28
C LYS A 49 -5.52 16.04 22.40
N LYS A 50 -5.63 16.49 23.67
CA LYS A 50 -5.30 15.64 24.82
C LYS A 50 -6.14 14.38 24.89
N ALA A 51 -7.43 14.49 24.58
CA ALA A 51 -8.34 13.32 24.54
C ALA A 51 -7.95 12.36 23.44
N THR A 52 -7.63 12.87 22.25
CA THR A 52 -7.16 12.04 21.12
C THR A 52 -5.85 11.32 21.45
N ASP A 53 -4.87 12.02 22.00
CA ASP A 53 -3.58 11.44 22.39
C ASP A 53 -3.79 10.28 23.39
N LYS A 54 -4.67 10.46 24.38
CA LYS A 54 -5.02 9.41 25.34
C LYS A 54 -5.81 8.25 24.74
N ALA A 55 -6.71 8.52 23.80
CA ALA A 55 -7.44 7.47 23.09
C ALA A 55 -6.49 6.62 22.22
N VAL A 56 -5.56 7.26 21.51
CA VAL A 56 -4.55 6.56 20.70
C VAL A 56 -3.66 5.68 21.59
N GLU A 57 -3.19 6.20 22.73
CA GLU A 57 -2.39 5.43 23.71
C GLU A 57 -3.16 4.19 24.20
N ALA A 58 -4.44 4.36 24.55
CA ALA A 58 -5.30 3.25 25.00
C ALA A 58 -5.53 2.21 23.89
N ILE A 59 -5.81 2.65 22.67
CA ILE A 59 -5.99 1.75 21.52
C ILE A 59 -4.69 0.98 21.25
N ALA A 60 -3.54 1.65 21.27
CA ALA A 60 -2.25 0.99 21.07
C ALA A 60 -1.97 -0.07 22.13
N SER A 61 -2.36 0.17 23.40
CA SER A 61 -2.20 -0.83 24.48
C SER A 61 -3.12 -2.04 24.34
N MET A 62 -4.24 -1.90 23.64
CA MET A 62 -5.19 -2.99 23.38
C MET A 62 -4.89 -3.73 22.08
N SER A 63 -4.04 -3.19 21.20
CA SER A 63 -3.72 -3.81 19.93
C SER A 63 -2.95 -5.10 20.15
N LYS A 64 -3.21 -6.09 19.31
CA LYS A 64 -2.50 -7.37 19.28
C LYS A 64 -1.79 -7.51 17.95
N PRO A 65 -0.54 -7.96 17.93
CA PRO A 65 0.14 -8.25 16.68
C PRO A 65 -0.59 -9.38 15.93
N VAL A 66 -0.66 -9.26 14.62
CA VAL A 66 -1.23 -10.28 13.76
C VAL A 66 -0.11 -11.25 13.38
N GLU A 67 -0.25 -12.51 13.78
CA GLU A 67 0.73 -13.56 13.52
C GLU A 67 0.05 -14.77 12.86
N GLY A 68 0.68 -15.26 11.79
CA GLY A 68 0.24 -16.45 11.09
C GLY A 68 -0.90 -16.24 10.10
N LYS A 69 -0.99 -17.21 9.18
CA LYS A 69 -1.88 -17.19 8.02
C LYS A 69 -3.36 -17.01 8.37
N GLU A 70 -3.83 -17.71 9.41
CA GLU A 70 -5.24 -17.68 9.81
C GLU A 70 -5.69 -16.29 10.27
N GLN A 71 -4.82 -15.59 11.03
CA GLN A 71 -5.13 -14.25 11.50
C GLN A 71 -5.07 -13.23 10.35
N ILE A 72 -4.12 -13.37 9.43
CA ILE A 72 -4.03 -12.56 8.21
C ILE A 72 -5.30 -12.74 7.38
N ALA A 73 -5.76 -13.98 7.19
CA ALA A 73 -6.99 -14.26 6.47
C ALA A 73 -8.21 -13.58 7.10
N LYS A 74 -8.33 -13.61 8.43
CA LYS A 74 -9.42 -12.94 9.16
C LYS A 74 -9.39 -11.42 8.99
N VAL A 75 -8.21 -10.80 9.08
CA VAL A 75 -8.06 -9.35 8.88
C VAL A 75 -8.42 -8.96 7.45
N ALA A 76 -7.92 -9.69 6.46
CA ALA A 76 -8.22 -9.45 5.05
C ALA A 76 -9.70 -9.70 4.72
N ALA A 77 -10.33 -10.72 5.32
CA ALA A 77 -11.75 -10.99 5.15
C ALA A 77 -12.64 -9.87 5.73
N VAL A 78 -12.27 -9.33 6.89
CA VAL A 78 -13.00 -8.18 7.48
C VAL A 78 -12.86 -6.94 6.60
N SER A 79 -11.67 -6.68 6.07
CA SER A 79 -11.43 -5.51 5.23
C SER A 79 -12.12 -5.59 3.86
N SER A 80 -12.10 -6.77 3.23
CA SER A 80 -12.73 -7.01 1.92
C SER A 80 -14.25 -7.25 2.00
N GLY A 81 -14.75 -7.72 3.17
CA GLY A 81 -16.10 -8.20 3.33
C GLY A 81 -16.35 -9.59 2.73
N ASP A 82 -15.28 -10.31 2.34
CA ASP A 82 -15.34 -11.61 1.68
C ASP A 82 -14.30 -12.57 2.26
N GLU A 83 -14.73 -13.76 2.69
CA GLU A 83 -13.87 -14.77 3.28
C GLU A 83 -12.94 -15.44 2.25
N GLU A 84 -13.39 -15.58 0.99
CA GLU A 84 -12.58 -16.17 -0.07
C GLU A 84 -11.41 -15.26 -0.45
N VAL A 85 -11.69 -13.97 -0.58
CA VAL A 85 -10.65 -12.93 -0.79
C VAL A 85 -9.68 -12.91 0.40
N GLY A 86 -10.19 -13.01 1.62
CA GLY A 86 -9.35 -13.09 2.81
C GLY A 86 -8.36 -14.26 2.78
N LYS A 87 -8.81 -15.45 2.38
CA LYS A 87 -7.94 -16.63 2.22
C LYS A 87 -6.92 -16.42 1.11
N LEU A 88 -7.33 -15.87 -0.02
CA LEU A 88 -6.45 -15.59 -1.17
C LEU A 88 -5.32 -14.63 -0.82
N VAL A 89 -5.63 -13.57 -0.08
CA VAL A 89 -4.63 -12.62 0.42
C VAL A 89 -3.66 -13.30 1.39
N ALA A 90 -4.17 -14.15 2.30
CA ALA A 90 -3.32 -14.89 3.22
C ALA A 90 -2.41 -15.90 2.51
N ASP A 91 -2.90 -16.56 1.45
CA ASP A 91 -2.10 -17.45 0.60
C ASP A 91 -1.01 -16.67 -0.17
N ALA A 92 -1.36 -15.47 -0.65
CA ALA A 92 -0.39 -14.58 -1.27
C ALA A 92 0.72 -14.18 -0.28
N MET A 93 0.33 -13.72 0.92
CA MET A 93 1.27 -13.32 1.98
C MET A 93 2.21 -14.46 2.42
N GLU A 94 1.74 -15.70 2.39
CA GLU A 94 2.57 -16.86 2.72
C GLU A 94 3.61 -17.15 1.63
N LYS A 95 3.26 -16.91 0.36
CA LYS A 95 4.14 -17.14 -0.80
C LYS A 95 5.16 -16.04 -0.99
N VAL A 96 4.78 -14.80 -0.72
CA VAL A 96 5.71 -13.67 -0.77
C VAL A 96 6.40 -13.52 0.58
N SER A 97 7.68 -13.16 0.58
CA SER A 97 8.40 -12.86 1.81
C SER A 97 7.83 -11.61 2.50
N LYS A 98 8.29 -11.30 3.72
CA LYS A 98 7.84 -10.10 4.47
C LYS A 98 8.04 -8.78 3.71
N ASP A 99 8.93 -8.77 2.74
CA ASP A 99 9.23 -7.62 1.88
C ASP A 99 8.49 -7.69 0.53
N GLY A 100 7.66 -8.70 0.32
CA GLY A 100 6.87 -8.88 -0.90
C GLY A 100 5.73 -7.85 -0.99
N VAL A 101 5.48 -7.40 -2.21
CA VAL A 101 4.38 -6.47 -2.52
C VAL A 101 3.21 -7.26 -3.08
N ILE A 102 2.02 -7.03 -2.53
CA ILE A 102 0.78 -7.58 -3.05
C ILE A 102 0.01 -6.44 -3.72
N THR A 103 -0.28 -6.61 -5.00
CA THR A 103 -1.13 -5.72 -5.77
C THR A 103 -2.45 -6.41 -6.11
N ILE A 104 -3.52 -5.64 -6.19
CA ILE A 104 -4.84 -6.12 -6.58
C ILE A 104 -5.20 -5.41 -7.87
N GLU A 105 -5.44 -6.18 -8.91
CA GLU A 105 -5.81 -5.69 -10.23
C GLU A 105 -7.13 -6.32 -10.69
N GLU A 106 -7.82 -5.64 -11.58
CA GLU A 106 -9.05 -6.16 -12.16
C GLU A 106 -8.71 -7.29 -13.15
N SER A 107 -9.25 -8.49 -12.89
CA SER A 107 -9.01 -9.64 -13.78
C SER A 107 -9.66 -9.43 -15.15
N LYS A 108 -8.96 -9.83 -16.21
CA LYS A 108 -9.52 -9.92 -17.55
C LYS A 108 -10.44 -11.14 -17.73
N THR A 109 -10.42 -12.05 -16.79
CA THR A 109 -11.27 -13.26 -16.74
C THR A 109 -12.40 -13.08 -15.73
N MET A 110 -13.40 -13.97 -15.76
CA MET A 110 -14.49 -13.97 -14.77
C MET A 110 -14.11 -14.68 -13.45
N LYS A 111 -12.84 -14.99 -13.27
CA LYS A 111 -12.34 -15.72 -12.11
C LYS A 111 -11.35 -14.85 -11.31
N THR A 112 -11.36 -15.03 -10.01
CA THR A 112 -10.32 -14.48 -9.14
C THR A 112 -9.13 -15.44 -9.15
N GLU A 113 -7.97 -14.96 -9.57
CA GLU A 113 -6.74 -15.74 -9.73
C GLU A 113 -5.62 -15.08 -8.93
N LEU A 114 -4.68 -15.89 -8.44
CA LEU A 114 -3.49 -15.44 -7.76
C LEU A 114 -2.28 -15.70 -8.66
N ASP A 115 -1.72 -14.63 -9.20
CA ASP A 115 -0.48 -14.69 -9.96
C ASP A 115 0.71 -14.35 -9.06
N LEU A 116 1.69 -15.22 -9.05
CA LEU A 116 2.94 -15.01 -8.32
C LEU A 116 4.03 -14.65 -9.31
N VAL A 117 4.59 -13.45 -9.14
CA VAL A 117 5.76 -13.01 -9.90
C VAL A 117 6.96 -12.99 -8.97
N GLU A 118 7.97 -13.79 -9.29
CA GLU A 118 9.25 -13.75 -8.59
C GLU A 118 10.09 -12.60 -9.15
N GLY A 119 10.53 -11.71 -8.29
CA GLY A 119 11.31 -10.55 -8.72
C GLY A 119 10.70 -9.23 -8.27
N MET A 120 10.90 -8.20 -9.06
CA MET A 120 10.40 -6.85 -8.79
C MET A 120 9.74 -6.26 -10.02
N GLN A 121 8.53 -5.76 -9.88
CA GLN A 121 7.80 -5.08 -10.94
C GLN A 121 7.93 -3.57 -10.80
N PHE A 122 8.23 -2.88 -11.91
CA PHE A 122 8.37 -1.44 -11.97
C PHE A 122 7.31 -0.83 -12.89
N ASP A 123 6.78 0.32 -12.52
CA ASP A 123 5.79 1.05 -13.32
C ASP A 123 6.38 1.80 -14.52
N ARG A 124 7.73 1.89 -14.59
CA ARG A 124 8.42 2.59 -15.66
C ARG A 124 8.81 1.62 -16.75
N GLY A 125 8.31 1.87 -17.95
CA GLY A 125 8.63 1.11 -19.15
C GLY A 125 9.93 1.57 -19.82
N TYR A 126 10.08 1.16 -21.08
CA TYR A 126 11.27 1.45 -21.88
C TYR A 126 11.46 2.95 -22.11
N ILE A 127 12.72 3.37 -22.15
CA ILE A 127 13.10 4.72 -22.59
C ILE A 127 12.84 4.86 -24.10
N SER A 128 12.99 3.77 -24.86
CA SER A 128 12.74 3.70 -26.29
C SER A 128 12.08 2.38 -26.67
N ALA A 129 11.16 2.41 -27.62
CA ALA A 129 10.53 1.21 -28.18
C ALA A 129 11.55 0.23 -28.80
N TYR A 130 12.70 0.72 -29.28
CA TYR A 130 13.78 -0.12 -29.80
C TYR A 130 14.46 -1.01 -28.76
N MET A 131 14.15 -0.86 -27.48
CA MET A 131 14.65 -1.75 -26.42
C MET A 131 13.87 -3.06 -26.35
N ALA A 132 12.71 -3.17 -27.03
CA ALA A 132 11.96 -4.40 -27.14
C ALA A 132 12.69 -5.41 -28.04
N THR A 133 12.82 -6.66 -27.59
CA THR A 133 13.36 -7.77 -28.39
C THR A 133 12.29 -8.39 -29.30
N ASP A 134 11.03 -8.34 -28.88
CA ASP A 134 9.84 -8.70 -29.65
C ASP A 134 8.99 -7.45 -29.87
N MET A 135 9.04 -6.93 -31.10
CA MET A 135 8.34 -5.69 -31.47
C MET A 135 6.82 -5.87 -31.59
N ASP A 136 6.37 -7.08 -31.90
CA ASP A 136 4.93 -7.37 -32.07
C ASP A 136 4.22 -7.41 -30.71
N LYS A 137 4.90 -7.92 -29.69
CA LYS A 137 4.41 -7.96 -28.32
C LYS A 137 4.86 -6.78 -27.48
N MET A 138 5.81 -5.99 -27.97
CA MET A 138 6.46 -4.91 -27.22
C MET A 138 7.09 -5.40 -25.90
N GLU A 139 7.76 -6.55 -25.96
CA GLU A 139 8.42 -7.20 -24.82
C GLU A 139 9.92 -7.33 -25.04
N ALA A 140 10.71 -7.20 -23.97
CA ALA A 140 12.10 -7.57 -23.94
C ALA A 140 12.29 -8.74 -22.98
N ASN A 141 12.39 -9.94 -23.53
CA ASN A 141 12.57 -11.18 -22.78
C ASN A 141 14.05 -11.60 -22.87
N LEU A 142 14.71 -11.65 -21.73
CA LEU A 142 16.13 -11.98 -21.61
C LEU A 142 16.27 -13.21 -20.72
N ASP A 143 16.64 -14.34 -21.31
CA ASP A 143 16.86 -15.59 -20.58
C ASP A 143 18.28 -15.63 -19.99
N ASN A 144 18.40 -15.77 -18.66
CA ASN A 144 19.66 -15.82 -17.93
C ASN A 144 20.66 -14.71 -18.30
N PRO A 145 20.24 -13.42 -18.30
CA PRO A 145 21.11 -12.35 -18.71
C PRO A 145 22.23 -12.08 -17.69
N TYR A 146 23.38 -11.69 -18.16
CA TYR A 146 24.40 -11.10 -17.31
C TYR A 146 24.00 -9.67 -16.94
N ILE A 147 24.06 -9.33 -15.65
CA ILE A 147 23.65 -8.03 -15.14
C ILE A 147 24.88 -7.26 -14.67
N LEU A 148 25.15 -6.13 -15.32
CA LEU A 148 26.17 -5.17 -14.88
C LEU A 148 25.55 -4.12 -13.99
N ILE A 149 25.99 -4.05 -12.73
CA ILE A 149 25.57 -3.04 -11.76
C ILE A 149 26.70 -2.01 -11.64
N THR A 150 26.41 -0.72 -11.90
CA THR A 150 27.38 0.37 -11.80
C THR A 150 26.71 1.65 -11.32
N ASP A 151 27.44 2.44 -10.56
CA ASP A 151 27.07 3.80 -10.14
C ASP A 151 27.49 4.88 -11.15
N LYS A 152 28.27 4.49 -12.18
CA LYS A 152 28.77 5.40 -13.21
C LYS A 152 27.78 5.54 -14.36
N LYS A 153 27.65 6.75 -14.87
CA LYS A 153 26.95 6.99 -16.14
C LYS A 153 27.80 6.47 -17.28
N ILE A 154 27.30 5.46 -17.98
CA ILE A 154 27.93 4.91 -19.19
C ILE A 154 27.33 5.61 -20.39
N SER A 155 28.12 6.35 -21.13
CA SER A 155 27.69 7.09 -22.33
C SER A 155 28.38 6.62 -23.62
N ASN A 156 29.41 5.79 -23.48
CA ASN A 156 30.20 5.31 -24.62
C ASN A 156 30.41 3.79 -24.53
N ILE A 157 30.20 3.11 -25.64
CA ILE A 157 30.41 1.68 -25.74
C ILE A 157 31.84 1.23 -25.47
N GLN A 158 32.82 2.12 -25.76
CA GLN A 158 34.23 1.83 -25.51
C GLN A 158 34.55 1.57 -24.04
N GLU A 159 33.76 2.09 -23.13
CA GLU A 159 33.92 1.84 -21.69
C GLU A 159 33.47 0.40 -21.30
N LEU A 160 32.62 -0.21 -22.10
CA LEU A 160 32.11 -1.58 -21.89
C LEU A 160 32.89 -2.63 -22.66
N LEU A 161 33.62 -2.25 -23.72
CA LEU A 161 34.35 -3.19 -24.57
C LEU A 161 35.27 -4.15 -23.78
N PRO A 162 36.06 -3.72 -22.81
CA PRO A 162 36.95 -4.61 -22.06
C PRO A 162 36.16 -5.66 -21.21
N LEU A 163 34.92 -5.36 -20.87
CA LEU A 163 34.04 -6.29 -20.14
C LEU A 163 33.33 -7.25 -21.08
N LEU A 164 33.03 -6.81 -22.30
CA LEU A 164 32.33 -7.63 -23.28
C LEU A 164 33.28 -8.61 -24.00
N GLU A 165 34.59 -8.37 -23.96
CA GLU A 165 35.64 -9.21 -24.54
C GLU A 165 36.14 -10.31 -23.59
N GLN A 166 35.71 -10.32 -22.31
CA GLN A 166 35.98 -11.38 -21.34
C GLN A 166 34.91 -12.45 -21.36
#